data_cbf61435302a89397277bcbd292aa61e
#
_entry.id   cbf61435302a89397277bcbd292aa61e
#
_cell.length_a   1.000
_cell.length_b   1.000
_cell.length_c   1.000
_cell.angle_alpha   90.00
_cell.angle_beta   90.00
_cell.angle_gamma   90.00
#
_symmetry.space_group_name_H-M   'P 1'
#
loop_
_entity.id
_entity.type
_entity.pdbx_description
1 polymer ?
#
loop_
_entity_poly.entity_id
_entity_poly.type
_entity_poly.pdbx_seq_one_letter_code
_entity_poly.pdbx_strand_id
1 'polypeptide(L)'
;MEQIYSSVYRFVKPENLRPEGWLKRQLEIQAEGLSGHLDEIWPDIRDSAWIGGKAEGWERVPYWLDGFVPLAYLLRDEALIARAKKYVEAIMDAQQADGWLCPCTQEERAAYDVWAVFIICKALMVYGQCSGDHRAAETVYRAMKNLEGHLTHCTLFNWGQSRWFEALIPLQWLYEQRPEPWMIELAVTIASQGLSYERVFACWKDQQPDPRGV
;
A
#
# COMPACT_ATOMS: atom_id res chain seq x y z
N MET A 1 5.89 27.59 8.89
CA MET A 1 5.81 26.49 7.92
C MET A 1 6.98 25.54 8.23
N GLU A 2 6.68 24.39 8.82
CA GLU A 2 7.70 23.36 8.97
C GLU A 2 8.05 22.85 7.57
N GLN A 3 9.30 22.95 7.23
CA GLN A 3 9.83 22.48 5.95
C GLN A 3 10.00 20.95 6.07
N ILE A 4 9.21 20.18 5.34
CA ILE A 4 9.50 18.76 5.21
C ILE A 4 10.82 18.66 4.45
N TYR A 5 11.84 18.14 5.13
CA TYR A 5 13.13 17.91 4.50
C TYR A 5 12.95 16.83 3.42
N SER A 6 13.44 17.12 2.22
CA SER A 6 13.52 16.10 1.18
C SER A 6 14.40 14.95 1.68
N SER A 7 13.98 13.72 1.39
CA SER A 7 14.79 12.56 1.74
C SER A 7 16.18 12.64 1.11
N VAL A 8 17.21 12.40 1.90
CA VAL A 8 18.59 12.29 1.43
C VAL A 8 18.77 11.09 0.49
N TYR A 9 17.96 10.04 0.74
CA TYR A 9 17.93 8.83 -0.08
C TYR A 9 16.73 8.87 -1.02
N ARG A 10 16.96 8.43 -2.24
CA ARG A 10 15.90 8.27 -3.25
C ARG A 10 15.70 6.81 -3.55
N PHE A 11 14.46 6.42 -3.78
CA PHE A 11 14.17 5.09 -4.29
C PHE A 11 14.85 4.89 -5.64
N VAL A 12 15.55 3.78 -5.78
CA VAL A 12 16.11 3.40 -7.08
C VAL A 12 14.97 2.81 -7.90
N LYS A 13 14.73 3.39 -9.08
CA LYS A 13 13.69 2.87 -9.97
C LYS A 13 14.03 1.45 -10.43
N PRO A 14 13.04 0.54 -10.46
CA PRO A 14 13.27 -0.85 -10.89
C PRO A 14 13.91 -0.97 -12.27
N GLU A 15 13.64 -0.05 -13.19
CA GLU A 15 14.28 0.00 -14.50
C GLU A 15 15.82 0.10 -14.44
N ASN A 16 16.34 0.70 -13.35
CA ASN A 16 17.76 0.89 -13.10
C ASN A 16 18.38 -0.23 -12.26
N LEU A 17 17.58 -1.21 -11.83
CA LEU A 17 18.03 -2.37 -11.07
C LEU A 17 18.10 -3.61 -11.97
N ARG A 18 19.18 -4.34 -11.85
CA ARG A 18 19.35 -5.65 -12.50
C ARG A 18 19.82 -6.65 -11.45
N PRO A 19 18.91 -7.47 -10.92
CA PRO A 19 19.30 -8.55 -10.03
C PRO A 19 20.13 -9.57 -10.80
N GLU A 20 21.25 -10.00 -10.19
CA GLU A 20 22.16 -11.00 -10.76
C GLU A 20 22.50 -12.06 -9.71
N GLY A 21 23.08 -13.16 -10.18
CA GLY A 21 23.55 -14.24 -9.32
C GLY A 21 22.44 -14.81 -8.43
N TRP A 22 22.72 -14.96 -7.14
CA TRP A 22 21.79 -15.57 -6.20
C TRP A 22 20.52 -14.74 -5.96
N LEU A 23 20.60 -13.40 -6.03
CA LEU A 23 19.43 -12.54 -5.92
C LEU A 23 18.45 -12.76 -7.05
N LYS A 24 18.95 -12.83 -8.30
CA LYS A 24 18.12 -13.18 -9.46
C LYS A 24 17.47 -14.56 -9.28
N ARG A 25 18.24 -15.54 -8.82
CA ARG A 25 17.72 -16.89 -8.59
C ARG A 25 16.62 -16.91 -7.53
N GLN A 26 16.72 -16.09 -6.46
CA GLN A 26 15.65 -15.96 -5.46
C GLN A 26 14.36 -15.38 -6.06
N LEU A 27 14.47 -14.37 -6.91
CA LEU A 27 13.29 -13.81 -7.59
C LEU A 27 12.66 -14.83 -8.56
N GLU A 28 13.48 -15.58 -9.31
CA GLU A 28 12.99 -16.66 -10.18
C GLU A 28 12.23 -17.73 -9.39
N ILE A 29 12.77 -18.18 -8.25
CA ILE A 29 12.09 -19.12 -7.35
C ILE A 29 10.74 -18.56 -6.85
N GLN A 30 10.66 -17.28 -6.52
CA GLN A 30 9.40 -16.67 -6.13
C GLN A 30 8.39 -16.61 -7.28
N ALA A 31 8.86 -16.30 -8.49
CA ALA A 31 8.02 -16.25 -9.68
C ALA A 31 7.51 -17.62 -10.11
N GLU A 32 8.38 -18.65 -10.06
CA GLU A 32 8.05 -20.05 -10.32
C GLU A 32 7.20 -20.67 -9.19
N GLY A 33 7.28 -20.11 -8.00
CA GLY A 33 6.62 -20.59 -6.80
C GLY A 33 5.31 -19.87 -6.48
N LEU A 34 4.99 -19.85 -5.20
CA LEU A 34 3.69 -19.38 -4.69
C LEU A 34 3.39 -17.92 -5.07
N SER A 35 4.37 -17.02 -4.95
CA SER A 35 4.16 -15.59 -5.24
C SER A 35 3.75 -15.34 -6.68
N GLY A 36 4.31 -16.12 -7.63
CA GLY A 36 3.98 -16.02 -9.06
C GLY A 36 2.65 -16.67 -9.44
N HIS A 37 2.00 -17.44 -8.55
CA HIS A 37 0.81 -18.24 -8.86
C HIS A 37 -0.35 -18.06 -7.89
N LEU A 38 -0.30 -17.07 -6.97
CA LEU A 38 -1.37 -16.86 -5.99
C LEU A 38 -2.72 -16.54 -6.65
N ASP A 39 -2.73 -15.80 -7.72
CA ASP A 39 -3.94 -15.46 -8.48
C ASP A 39 -4.56 -16.67 -9.23
N GLU A 40 -3.83 -17.76 -9.37
CA GLU A 40 -4.35 -19.00 -9.95
C GLU A 40 -4.98 -19.92 -8.90
N ILE A 41 -4.41 -19.95 -7.70
CA ILE A 41 -4.71 -20.97 -6.69
C ILE A 41 -5.49 -20.44 -5.49
N TRP A 42 -5.38 -19.13 -5.16
CA TRP A 42 -6.02 -18.57 -3.99
C TRP A 42 -7.25 -17.73 -4.35
N PRO A 43 -8.47 -18.17 -3.96
CA PRO A 43 -9.71 -17.45 -4.28
C PRO A 43 -9.71 -15.99 -3.82
N ASP A 44 -9.12 -15.67 -2.66
CA ASP A 44 -9.06 -14.30 -2.13
C ASP A 44 -8.23 -13.34 -3.00
N ILE A 45 -7.36 -13.87 -3.86
CA ILE A 45 -6.66 -13.11 -4.89
C ILE A 45 -7.41 -13.19 -6.22
N ARG A 46 -7.70 -14.42 -6.68
CA ARG A 46 -8.27 -14.67 -8.01
C ARG A 46 -9.66 -14.05 -8.19
N ASP A 47 -10.50 -14.17 -7.17
CA ASP A 47 -11.90 -13.76 -7.19
C ASP A 47 -12.16 -12.54 -6.26
N SER A 48 -11.11 -11.77 -5.96
CA SER A 48 -11.14 -10.66 -5.00
C SER A 48 -12.13 -9.57 -5.39
N ALA A 49 -12.74 -8.95 -4.38
CA ALA A 49 -13.57 -7.77 -4.56
C ALA A 49 -12.79 -6.58 -5.14
N TRP A 50 -11.48 -6.51 -4.97
CA TRP A 50 -10.63 -5.48 -5.58
C TRP A 50 -10.68 -5.46 -7.12
N ILE A 51 -11.01 -6.57 -7.74
CA ILE A 51 -11.14 -6.72 -9.20
C ILE A 51 -12.57 -7.08 -9.62
N GLY A 52 -13.56 -6.75 -8.78
CA GLY A 52 -14.97 -6.97 -9.08
C GLY A 52 -15.49 -8.37 -8.76
N GLY A 53 -14.70 -9.21 -8.10
CA GLY A 53 -15.12 -10.52 -7.59
C GLY A 53 -15.94 -10.43 -6.29
N LYS A 54 -16.11 -11.57 -5.62
CA LYS A 54 -16.91 -11.68 -4.39
C LYS A 54 -16.13 -12.22 -3.19
N ALA A 55 -14.85 -12.49 -3.36
CA ALA A 55 -13.98 -12.92 -2.30
C ALA A 55 -13.46 -11.72 -1.48
N GLU A 56 -12.41 -11.93 -0.71
CA GLU A 56 -11.85 -10.93 0.20
C GLU A 56 -11.59 -9.60 -0.52
N GLY A 57 -11.92 -8.49 0.13
CA GLY A 57 -11.80 -7.15 -0.39
C GLY A 57 -11.00 -6.22 0.53
N TRP A 58 -10.04 -6.73 1.30
CA TRP A 58 -9.28 -5.92 2.24
C TRP A 58 -7.76 -6.01 1.98
N GLU A 59 -7.04 -6.98 2.56
CA GLU A 59 -5.57 -6.95 2.56
C GLU A 59 -4.91 -7.83 1.50
N ARG A 60 -5.58 -8.91 1.03
CA ARG A 60 -4.88 -9.98 0.29
C ARG A 60 -4.31 -9.52 -1.05
N VAL A 61 -5.12 -8.88 -1.87
CA VAL A 61 -4.66 -8.34 -3.16
C VAL A 61 -3.65 -7.20 -2.98
N PRO A 62 -3.86 -6.20 -2.10
CA PRO A 62 -2.85 -5.19 -1.82
C PRO A 62 -1.49 -5.76 -1.41
N TYR A 63 -1.44 -6.72 -0.50
CA TYR A 63 -0.21 -7.38 -0.09
C TYR A 63 0.47 -8.16 -1.21
N TRP A 64 -0.32 -8.92 -1.95
CA TRP A 64 0.23 -9.66 -3.07
C TRP A 64 0.84 -8.73 -4.11
N LEU A 65 0.12 -7.66 -4.49
CA LEU A 65 0.61 -6.68 -5.47
C LEU A 65 1.85 -5.92 -4.99
N ASP A 66 1.95 -5.63 -3.69
CA ASP A 66 3.13 -4.96 -3.11
C ASP A 66 4.43 -5.75 -3.36
N GLY A 67 4.33 -7.08 -3.37
CA GLY A 67 5.44 -7.98 -3.74
C GLY A 67 5.49 -8.36 -5.21
N PHE A 68 4.32 -8.61 -5.84
CA PHE A 68 4.25 -9.15 -7.19
C PHE A 68 4.60 -8.13 -8.28
N VAL A 69 4.22 -6.87 -8.12
CA VAL A 69 4.58 -5.79 -9.06
C VAL A 69 6.10 -5.66 -9.17
N PRO A 70 6.85 -5.42 -8.10
CA PRO A 70 8.31 -5.31 -8.22
C PRO A 70 8.97 -6.61 -8.70
N LEU A 71 8.45 -7.79 -8.32
CA LEU A 71 8.94 -9.08 -8.80
C LEU A 71 8.87 -9.17 -10.32
N ALA A 72 7.71 -8.87 -10.91
CA ALA A 72 7.46 -8.93 -12.35
C ALA A 72 8.41 -7.99 -13.13
N TYR A 73 8.55 -6.76 -12.66
CA TYR A 73 9.36 -5.75 -13.34
C TYR A 73 10.87 -5.97 -13.15
N LEU A 74 11.33 -6.43 -11.99
CA LEU A 74 12.74 -6.75 -11.77
C LEU A 74 13.20 -7.94 -12.60
N LEU A 75 12.35 -8.94 -12.79
CA LEU A 75 12.62 -10.07 -13.69
C LEU A 75 12.42 -9.70 -15.17
N ARG A 76 11.70 -8.60 -15.45
CA ARG A 76 11.31 -8.20 -16.81
C ARG A 76 10.53 -9.29 -17.54
N ASP A 77 9.69 -9.99 -16.80
CA ASP A 77 8.86 -11.06 -17.33
C ASP A 77 7.53 -10.48 -17.81
N GLU A 78 7.34 -10.48 -19.12
CA GLU A 78 6.17 -9.89 -19.78
C GLU A 78 4.84 -10.57 -19.37
N ALA A 79 4.86 -11.88 -19.08
CA ALA A 79 3.67 -12.59 -18.63
C ALA A 79 3.27 -12.17 -17.21
N LEU A 80 4.24 -12.06 -16.28
CA LEU A 80 4.01 -11.57 -14.94
C LEU A 80 3.60 -10.08 -14.94
N ILE A 81 4.24 -9.26 -15.78
CA ILE A 81 3.89 -7.84 -15.95
C ILE A 81 2.45 -7.71 -16.45
N ALA A 82 2.04 -8.49 -17.44
CA ALA A 82 0.65 -8.46 -17.94
C ALA A 82 -0.37 -8.86 -16.86
N ARG A 83 -0.03 -9.83 -16.01
CA ARG A 83 -0.88 -10.25 -14.88
C ARG A 83 -0.97 -9.16 -13.80
N ALA A 84 0.16 -8.56 -13.41
CA ALA A 84 0.16 -7.43 -12.47
C ALA A 84 -0.68 -6.27 -13.00
N LYS A 85 -0.50 -5.93 -14.28
CA LYS A 85 -1.23 -4.87 -14.97
C LYS A 85 -2.74 -5.11 -14.95
N LYS A 86 -3.20 -6.32 -15.21
CA LYS A 86 -4.63 -6.68 -15.15
C LYS A 86 -5.26 -6.30 -13.80
N TYR A 87 -4.60 -6.61 -12.69
CA TYR A 87 -5.09 -6.30 -11.35
C TYR A 87 -5.04 -4.80 -11.07
N VAL A 88 -3.92 -4.18 -11.37
CA VAL A 88 -3.72 -2.74 -11.13
C VAL A 88 -4.71 -1.90 -11.93
N GLU A 89 -4.94 -2.22 -13.21
CA GLU A 89 -5.92 -1.51 -14.05
C GLU A 89 -7.33 -1.68 -13.51
N ALA A 90 -7.74 -2.90 -13.15
CA ALA A 90 -9.05 -3.13 -12.56
C ALA A 90 -9.28 -2.31 -11.28
N ILE A 91 -8.26 -2.20 -10.42
CA ILE A 91 -8.32 -1.42 -9.19
C ILE A 91 -8.41 0.08 -9.48
N MET A 92 -7.61 0.61 -10.42
CA MET A 92 -7.65 2.01 -10.80
C MET A 92 -9.00 2.38 -11.44
N ASP A 93 -9.52 1.52 -12.31
CA ASP A 93 -10.79 1.73 -13.00
C ASP A 93 -12.00 1.65 -12.04
N ALA A 94 -11.88 0.89 -10.95
CA ALA A 94 -12.91 0.80 -9.91
C ALA A 94 -12.91 1.98 -8.93
N GLN A 95 -11.93 2.89 -8.97
CA GLN A 95 -11.89 4.04 -8.08
C GLN A 95 -13.16 4.89 -8.19
N GLN A 96 -13.82 5.13 -7.05
CA GLN A 96 -15.07 5.89 -7.00
C GLN A 96 -14.84 7.37 -7.31
N ALA A 97 -15.93 8.07 -7.68
CA ALA A 97 -15.87 9.45 -8.14
C ALA A 97 -15.26 10.43 -7.10
N ASP A 98 -15.47 10.14 -5.81
CA ASP A 98 -14.90 10.92 -4.69
C ASP A 98 -13.45 10.54 -4.33
N GLY A 99 -12.86 9.58 -5.04
CA GLY A 99 -11.51 9.10 -4.83
C GLY A 99 -11.38 7.88 -3.91
N TRP A 100 -12.49 7.39 -3.32
CA TRP A 100 -12.46 6.16 -2.52
C TRP A 100 -12.00 4.98 -3.38
N LEU A 101 -11.07 4.19 -2.86
CA LEU A 101 -10.42 3.14 -3.66
C LEU A 101 -10.79 1.72 -3.21
N CYS A 102 -11.14 1.55 -1.91
CA CYS A 102 -11.42 0.22 -1.38
C CYS A 102 -12.77 -0.33 -1.86
N PRO A 103 -12.89 -1.67 -2.03
CA PRO A 103 -14.09 -2.31 -2.55
C PRO A 103 -15.15 -2.51 -1.45
N CYS A 104 -15.70 -1.42 -0.93
CA CYS A 104 -16.81 -1.42 0.01
C CYS A 104 -17.82 -0.32 -0.36
N THR A 105 -19.06 -0.47 0.11
CA THR A 105 -20.10 0.55 -0.09
C THR A 105 -19.86 1.77 0.79
N GLN A 106 -20.56 2.87 0.49
CA GLN A 106 -20.43 4.10 1.27
C GLN A 106 -20.83 3.90 2.74
N GLU A 107 -21.84 3.07 3.00
CA GLU A 107 -22.32 2.77 4.33
C GLU A 107 -21.31 1.96 5.16
N GLU A 108 -20.49 1.15 4.50
CA GLU A 108 -19.50 0.30 5.14
C GLU A 108 -18.20 1.04 5.47
N ARG A 109 -17.95 2.21 4.86
CA ARG A 109 -16.67 2.92 4.98
C ARG A 109 -16.26 3.23 6.42
N ALA A 110 -17.21 3.54 7.30
CA ALA A 110 -16.92 3.85 8.69
C ALA A 110 -16.41 2.64 9.50
N ALA A 111 -16.76 1.41 9.07
CA ALA A 111 -16.30 0.17 9.65
C ALA A 111 -15.15 -0.49 8.89
N TYR A 112 -14.75 0.08 7.77
CA TYR A 112 -13.67 -0.45 6.93
C TYR A 112 -12.32 0.03 7.46
N ASP A 113 -11.43 -0.91 7.78
CA ASP A 113 -10.06 -0.57 8.19
C ASP A 113 -9.26 -0.07 6.98
N VAL A 114 -8.97 1.23 6.98
CA VAL A 114 -8.31 1.94 5.87
C VAL A 114 -6.84 1.59 5.68
N TRP A 115 -6.29 0.68 6.48
CA TRP A 115 -4.94 0.20 6.26
C TRP A 115 -4.73 -0.37 4.85
N ALA A 116 -5.74 -1.01 4.29
CA ALA A 116 -5.70 -1.50 2.92
C ALA A 116 -5.43 -0.37 1.88
N VAL A 117 -5.89 0.86 2.15
CA VAL A 117 -5.57 2.05 1.32
C VAL A 117 -4.07 2.31 1.31
N PHE A 118 -3.40 2.18 2.46
CA PHE A 118 -1.97 2.46 2.58
C PHE A 118 -1.15 1.52 1.70
N ILE A 119 -1.47 0.21 1.78
CA ILE A 119 -0.76 -0.82 1.04
C ILE A 119 -1.03 -0.71 -0.46
N ILE A 120 -2.30 -0.56 -0.87
CA ILE A 120 -2.61 -0.48 -2.28
C ILE A 120 -2.04 0.80 -2.92
N CYS A 121 -2.04 1.93 -2.22
CA CYS A 121 -1.41 3.15 -2.71
C CYS A 121 0.10 2.98 -2.87
N LYS A 122 0.76 2.24 -1.96
CA LYS A 122 2.18 1.89 -2.11
C LYS A 122 2.41 0.99 -3.33
N ALA A 123 1.58 -0.03 -3.53
CA ALA A 123 1.69 -0.92 -4.70
C ALA A 123 1.48 -0.15 -6.01
N LEU A 124 0.50 0.76 -6.08
CA LEU A 124 0.26 1.63 -7.22
C LEU A 124 1.40 2.62 -7.47
N MET A 125 2.00 3.17 -6.40
CA MET A 125 3.19 4.01 -6.49
C MET A 125 4.33 3.24 -7.17
N VAL A 126 4.63 2.02 -6.73
CA VAL A 126 5.68 1.17 -7.29
C VAL A 126 5.34 0.82 -8.74
N TYR A 127 4.09 0.47 -9.03
CA TYR A 127 3.65 0.21 -10.40
C TYR A 127 3.87 1.42 -11.32
N GLY A 128 3.48 2.62 -10.89
CA GLY A 128 3.69 3.85 -11.67
C GLY A 128 5.18 4.12 -11.94
N GLN A 129 6.04 3.85 -10.94
CA GLN A 129 7.50 3.98 -11.10
C GLN A 129 8.08 2.93 -12.07
N CYS A 130 7.52 1.72 -12.11
CA CYS A 130 7.96 0.65 -12.99
C CYS A 130 7.48 0.80 -14.43
N SER A 131 6.22 1.19 -14.60
CA SER A 131 5.51 1.20 -15.88
C SER A 131 5.56 2.57 -16.60
N GLY A 132 5.76 3.65 -15.84
CA GLY A 132 5.57 5.01 -16.34
C GLY A 132 4.11 5.41 -16.52
N ASP A 133 3.14 4.60 -16.05
CA ASP A 133 1.71 4.90 -16.15
C ASP A 133 1.31 6.01 -15.16
N HIS A 134 1.07 7.21 -15.70
CA HIS A 134 0.69 8.38 -14.92
C HIS A 134 -0.67 8.25 -14.21
N ARG A 135 -1.55 7.34 -14.66
CA ARG A 135 -2.84 7.10 -14.00
C ARG A 135 -2.65 6.63 -12.56
N ALA A 136 -1.59 5.87 -12.28
CA ALA A 136 -1.27 5.40 -10.94
C ALA A 136 -1.06 6.57 -9.96
N ALA A 137 -0.32 7.60 -10.36
CA ALA A 137 -0.09 8.78 -9.53
C ALA A 137 -1.38 9.55 -9.25
N GLU A 138 -2.23 9.71 -10.24
CA GLU A 138 -3.52 10.39 -10.08
C GLU A 138 -4.47 9.58 -9.18
N THR A 139 -4.50 8.26 -9.33
CA THR A 139 -5.29 7.37 -8.46
C THR A 139 -4.85 7.47 -7.01
N VAL A 140 -3.53 7.41 -6.74
CA VAL A 140 -2.98 7.57 -5.39
C VAL A 140 -3.29 8.96 -4.84
N TYR A 141 -3.15 10.02 -5.63
CA TYR A 141 -3.49 11.38 -5.22
C TYR A 141 -4.94 11.50 -4.77
N ARG A 142 -5.88 11.00 -5.58
CA ARG A 142 -7.32 11.04 -5.25
C ARG A 142 -7.66 10.18 -4.03
N ALA A 143 -7.02 9.02 -3.88
CA ALA A 143 -7.22 8.16 -2.70
C ALA A 143 -6.72 8.83 -1.42
N MET A 144 -5.54 9.45 -1.44
CA MET A 144 -5.01 10.18 -0.28
C MET A 144 -5.82 11.43 0.05
N LYS A 145 -6.34 12.14 -0.97
CA LYS A 145 -7.23 13.29 -0.76
C LYS A 145 -8.58 12.88 -0.17
N ASN A 146 -9.12 11.75 -0.58
CA ASN A 146 -10.30 11.17 0.03
C ASN A 146 -10.04 10.75 1.48
N LEU A 147 -8.88 10.13 1.77
CA LEU A 147 -8.48 9.73 3.12
C LEU A 147 -8.40 10.94 4.06
N GLU A 148 -7.90 12.08 3.60
CA GLU A 148 -7.89 13.32 4.38
C GLU A 148 -9.30 13.69 4.87
N GLY A 149 -10.27 13.72 3.95
CA GLY A 149 -11.68 13.98 4.29
C GLY A 149 -12.28 12.92 5.21
N HIS A 150 -11.99 11.63 4.95
CA HIS A 150 -12.47 10.51 5.75
C HIS A 150 -12.01 10.60 7.21
N LEU A 151 -10.74 10.92 7.45
CA LEU A 151 -10.16 11.00 8.80
C LEU A 151 -10.66 12.19 9.63
N THR A 152 -11.42 13.11 9.06
CA THR A 152 -12.13 14.16 9.82
C THR A 152 -13.33 13.61 10.60
N HIS A 153 -13.88 12.48 10.18
CA HIS A 153 -15.10 11.89 10.74
C HIS A 153 -14.88 10.48 11.31
N CYS A 154 -13.88 9.76 10.80
CA CYS A 154 -13.56 8.39 11.18
C CYS A 154 -12.07 8.32 11.57
N THR A 155 -11.79 8.03 12.85
CA THR A 155 -10.40 7.88 13.31
C THR A 155 -9.81 6.56 12.86
N LEU A 156 -8.48 6.51 12.76
CA LEU A 156 -7.76 5.24 12.52
C LEU A 156 -8.06 4.25 13.66
N PHE A 157 -8.24 2.99 13.29
CA PHE A 157 -8.43 1.90 14.23
C PHE A 157 -7.73 0.63 13.72
N ASN A 158 -7.63 -0.40 14.55
CA ASN A 158 -7.01 -1.69 14.23
C ASN A 158 -5.65 -1.55 13.53
N TRP A 159 -5.55 -2.09 12.33
CA TRP A 159 -4.30 -2.10 11.55
C TRP A 159 -3.95 -0.72 11.01
N GLY A 160 -4.93 0.08 10.61
CA GLY A 160 -4.70 1.47 10.21
C GLY A 160 -4.06 2.29 11.31
N GLN A 161 -4.49 2.08 12.57
CA GLN A 161 -3.87 2.72 13.73
C GLN A 161 -2.47 2.16 14.04
N SER A 162 -2.30 0.84 13.99
CA SER A 162 -1.02 0.20 14.31
C SER A 162 0.05 0.45 13.25
N ARG A 163 -0.35 0.51 11.98
CA ARG A 163 0.56 0.65 10.83
C ARG A 163 0.43 2.01 10.14
N TRP A 164 0.05 3.02 10.87
CA TRP A 164 -0.20 4.37 10.37
C TRP A 164 0.94 4.95 9.51
N PHE A 165 2.18 4.63 9.85
CA PHE A 165 3.37 5.13 9.16
C PHE A 165 3.50 4.60 7.71
N GLU A 166 2.84 3.51 7.36
CA GLU A 166 2.84 2.97 5.99
C GLU A 166 2.14 3.94 5.01
N ALA A 167 1.15 4.70 5.48
CA ALA A 167 0.49 5.73 4.68
C ALA A 167 1.43 6.87 4.28
N LEU A 168 2.48 7.12 5.09
CA LEU A 168 3.43 8.20 4.83
C LEU A 168 4.30 7.94 3.60
N ILE A 169 4.48 6.68 3.18
CA ILE A 169 5.31 6.31 2.03
C ILE A 169 4.71 6.86 0.72
N PRO A 170 3.48 6.50 0.32
CA PRO A 170 2.86 7.06 -0.88
C PRO A 170 2.57 8.56 -0.74
N LEU A 171 2.27 9.05 0.46
CA LEU A 171 2.02 10.48 0.69
C LEU A 171 3.27 11.33 0.47
N GLN A 172 4.43 10.90 0.99
CA GLN A 172 5.71 11.56 0.74
C GLN A 172 6.08 11.54 -0.74
N TRP A 173 5.88 10.40 -1.40
CA TRP A 173 6.14 10.28 -2.83
C TRP A 173 5.29 11.25 -3.66
N LEU A 174 4.02 11.46 -3.32
CA LEU A 174 3.17 12.47 -3.95
C LEU A 174 3.68 13.88 -3.67
N TYR A 175 4.01 14.17 -2.41
CA TYR A 175 4.52 15.48 -2.00
C TYR A 175 5.80 15.88 -2.75
N GLU A 176 6.70 14.94 -3.00
CA GLU A 176 7.93 15.19 -3.76
C GLU A 176 7.67 15.56 -5.23
N GLN A 177 6.54 15.12 -5.80
CA GLN A 177 6.15 15.43 -7.17
C GLN A 177 5.30 16.70 -7.29
N ARG A 178 4.39 16.89 -6.34
CA ARG A 178 3.42 17.97 -6.32
C ARG A 178 3.15 18.38 -4.87
N PRO A 179 4.00 19.24 -4.28
CA PRO A 179 3.85 19.64 -2.89
C PRO A 179 2.58 20.48 -2.69
N GLU A 180 1.70 20.01 -1.82
CA GLU A 180 0.48 20.73 -1.41
C GLU A 180 0.34 20.70 0.12
N PRO A 181 -0.14 21.80 0.77
CA PRO A 181 -0.22 21.91 2.24
C PRO A 181 -1.02 20.80 2.90
N TRP A 182 -2.13 20.37 2.30
CA TRP A 182 -3.00 19.33 2.84
C TRP A 182 -2.29 18.00 3.06
N MET A 183 -1.24 17.70 2.28
CA MET A 183 -0.48 16.45 2.45
C MET A 183 0.29 16.45 3.78
N ILE A 184 0.78 17.61 4.21
CA ILE A 184 1.42 17.77 5.52
C ILE A 184 0.38 17.63 6.62
N GLU A 185 -0.77 18.27 6.45
CA GLU A 185 -1.88 18.20 7.41
C GLU A 185 -2.39 16.77 7.57
N LEU A 186 -2.52 16.04 6.47
CA LEU A 186 -2.86 14.62 6.49
C LEU A 186 -1.80 13.78 7.21
N ALA A 187 -0.51 14.02 6.95
CA ALA A 187 0.58 13.30 7.63
C ALA A 187 0.52 13.53 9.16
N VAL A 188 0.30 14.77 9.60
CA VAL A 188 0.14 15.12 11.02
C VAL A 188 -1.10 14.44 11.62
N THR A 189 -2.22 14.44 10.90
CA THR A 189 -3.47 13.79 11.33
C THR A 189 -3.25 12.28 11.52
N ILE A 190 -2.67 11.60 10.53
CA ILE A 190 -2.36 10.18 10.58
C ILE A 190 -1.44 9.88 11.78
N ALA A 191 -0.37 10.65 11.95
CA ALA A 191 0.57 10.45 13.06
C ALA A 191 -0.08 10.68 14.43
N SER A 192 -0.99 11.65 14.54
CA SER A 192 -1.70 11.95 15.79
C SER A 192 -2.71 10.87 16.19
N GLN A 193 -3.30 10.18 15.20
CA GLN A 193 -4.27 9.10 15.42
C GLN A 193 -3.60 7.73 15.54
N GLY A 194 -2.34 7.63 15.11
CA GLY A 194 -1.57 6.39 15.11
C GLY A 194 -1.13 5.93 16.49
N LEU A 195 -0.80 4.64 16.59
CA LEU A 195 -0.24 4.07 17.81
C LEU A 195 1.15 4.63 18.08
N SER A 196 1.35 5.21 19.27
CA SER A 196 2.68 5.65 19.71
C SER A 196 3.51 4.47 20.20
N TYR A 197 4.35 3.92 19.32
CA TYR A 197 5.25 2.84 19.66
C TYR A 197 6.27 3.23 20.76
N GLU A 198 6.71 4.48 20.78
CA GLU A 198 7.56 5.00 21.84
C GLU A 198 6.92 4.81 23.22
N ARG A 199 5.63 5.17 23.37
CA ARG A 199 4.89 4.97 24.62
C ARG A 199 4.69 3.50 24.94
N VAL A 200 4.34 2.68 23.94
CA VAL A 200 4.17 1.23 24.12
C VAL A 200 5.46 0.61 24.68
N PHE A 201 6.61 0.90 24.07
CA PHE A 201 7.89 0.35 24.51
C PHE A 201 8.41 0.98 25.79
N ALA A 202 8.13 2.25 26.08
CA ALA A 202 8.48 2.86 27.35
C ALA A 202 7.72 2.21 28.52
N CYS A 203 6.45 1.92 28.35
CA CYS A 203 5.63 1.24 29.36
C CYS A 203 5.94 -0.26 29.47
N TRP A 204 6.56 -0.88 28.46
CA TRP A 204 6.90 -2.30 28.49
C TRP A 204 7.86 -2.67 29.62
N LYS A 205 8.74 -1.77 30.03
CA LYS A 205 9.69 -1.98 31.11
C LYS A 205 9.04 -2.16 32.47
N ASP A 206 7.84 -1.65 32.65
CA ASP A 206 7.10 -1.68 33.91
C ASP A 206 6.08 -2.83 33.96
N GLN A 207 5.92 -3.58 32.87
CA GLN A 207 5.06 -4.76 32.87
C GLN A 207 5.79 -5.91 33.55
N GLN A 208 5.17 -6.44 34.60
CA GLN A 208 5.67 -7.67 35.23
C GLN A 208 5.68 -8.81 34.18
N PRO A 209 6.71 -9.67 34.19
CA PRO A 209 6.73 -10.84 33.32
C PRO A 209 5.43 -11.63 33.50
N ASP A 210 4.84 -12.05 32.37
CA ASP A 210 3.64 -12.92 32.43
C ASP A 210 3.95 -14.12 33.31
N PRO A 211 3.21 -14.34 34.39
CA PRO A 211 3.45 -15.46 35.31
C PRO A 211 3.36 -16.84 34.63
N ARG A 212 2.85 -16.88 33.39
CA ARG A 212 2.78 -18.09 32.56
C ARG A 212 4.06 -18.40 31.80
N GLY A 213 5.08 -17.52 31.85
CA GLY A 213 6.39 -17.77 31.24
C GLY A 213 6.41 -17.82 29.71
N VAL A 214 5.47 -17.11 29.04
CA VAL A 214 5.42 -17.02 27.59
C VAL A 214 5.98 -15.67 27.14
#